data_f8818b3ec046dc5006427ba60905def8
#
_entry.id   f8818b3ec046dc5006427ba60905def8
#
_cell.length_a   1.000
_cell.length_b   1.000
_cell.length_c   1.000
_cell.angle_alpha   90.00
_cell.angle_beta   90.00
_cell.angle_gamma   90.00
#
_symmetry.space_group_name_H-M   'P 1'
#
loop_
_entity.id
_entity.type
_entity.pdbx_description
1 polymer ?
#
loop_
_entity_poly.entity_id
_entity_poly.type
_entity_poly.pdbx_seq_one_letter_code
_entity_poly.pdbx_strand_id
1 'polypeptide(L)'
;DNFSLPYLQAKTDSEKKAWQIAEELNLDLRVINPSGVLGGSFATPTPTTEIIGDAMKGKYPAVPKIPLAFVHVDDVAIAHRLAYEVDDASGRYVLAPHQGGNIHDLLKRARTLYPNLKFPRIGIPLWLLPVVVFQDWIMSLFSGKRLLTRSAAKSFKNGDSLYSSEKAENELGIVWKSYDDCIKDTVEAYK
;
A
#
# COMPACT_ATOMS: atom_id res chain seq x y z
N ASP A 1 4.22 11.08 -18.80
CA ASP A 1 4.74 10.40 -17.60
C ASP A 1 4.82 11.40 -16.44
N ASN A 2 3.74 11.48 -15.65
CA ASN A 2 3.67 12.36 -14.47
C ASN A 2 4.07 11.59 -13.19
N PHE A 3 5.31 11.12 -13.12
CA PHE A 3 5.83 10.55 -11.89
C PHE A 3 6.20 11.68 -10.94
N SER A 4 5.42 11.82 -9.87
CA SER A 4 5.62 12.88 -8.89
C SER A 4 6.57 12.48 -7.76
N LEU A 5 7.01 11.22 -7.69
CA LEU A 5 7.92 10.69 -6.68
C LEU A 5 9.08 9.92 -7.32
N PRO A 6 10.33 10.18 -6.90
CA PRO A 6 11.50 9.42 -7.37
C PRO A 6 11.37 7.90 -7.19
N TYR A 7 10.67 7.47 -6.12
CA TYR A 7 10.40 6.06 -5.87
C TYR A 7 9.54 5.41 -6.97
N LEU A 8 8.44 6.06 -7.38
CA LEU A 8 7.55 5.53 -8.43
C LEU A 8 8.28 5.48 -9.78
N GLN A 9 9.07 6.51 -10.08
CA GLN A 9 9.94 6.54 -11.26
C GLN A 9 10.90 5.36 -11.24
N ALA A 10 11.66 5.19 -10.16
CA ALA A 10 12.64 4.11 -10.02
C ALA A 10 12.00 2.72 -10.18
N LYS A 11 10.79 2.49 -9.59
CA LYS A 11 10.06 1.23 -9.75
C LYS A 11 9.64 0.98 -11.19
N THR A 12 9.12 2.00 -11.86
CA THR A 12 8.72 1.90 -13.27
C THR A 12 9.93 1.63 -14.18
N ASP A 13 11.03 2.35 -13.96
CA ASP A 13 12.23 2.19 -14.79
C ASP A 13 12.90 0.83 -14.56
N SER A 14 12.89 0.32 -13.31
CA SER A 14 13.42 -1.01 -13.01
C SER A 14 12.58 -2.11 -13.67
N GLU A 15 11.26 -2.00 -13.67
CA GLU A 15 10.39 -2.97 -14.36
C GLU A 15 10.57 -2.92 -15.88
N LYS A 16 10.64 -1.72 -16.48
CA LYS A 16 10.94 -1.57 -17.92
C LYS A 16 12.26 -2.23 -18.27
N LYS A 17 13.29 -2.04 -17.43
CA LYS A 17 14.61 -2.67 -17.66
C LYS A 17 14.56 -4.19 -17.52
N ALA A 18 13.77 -4.71 -16.57
CA ALA A 18 13.56 -6.15 -16.42
C ALA A 18 12.91 -6.76 -17.68
N TRP A 19 11.89 -6.12 -18.23
CA TRP A 19 11.26 -6.55 -19.48
C TRP A 19 12.23 -6.53 -20.66
N GLN A 20 13.04 -5.48 -20.80
CA GLN A 20 14.06 -5.40 -21.84
C GLN A 20 15.07 -6.55 -21.74
N ILE A 21 15.58 -6.83 -20.54
CA ILE A 21 16.53 -7.92 -20.30
C ILE A 21 15.88 -9.28 -20.56
N ALA A 22 14.62 -9.45 -20.15
CA ALA A 22 13.89 -10.69 -20.41
C ALA A 22 13.74 -10.97 -21.91
N GLU A 23 13.45 -9.95 -22.72
CA GLU A 23 13.40 -10.06 -24.17
C GLU A 23 14.78 -10.39 -24.77
N GLU A 24 15.85 -9.65 -24.37
CA GLU A 24 17.23 -9.87 -24.82
C GLU A 24 17.72 -11.31 -24.53
N LEU A 25 17.32 -11.88 -23.38
CA LEU A 25 17.77 -13.19 -22.92
C LEU A 25 16.75 -14.32 -23.16
N ASN A 26 15.61 -14.00 -23.79
CA ASN A 26 14.49 -14.94 -24.00
C ASN A 26 14.03 -15.61 -22.69
N LEU A 27 13.83 -14.81 -21.64
CA LEU A 27 13.36 -15.28 -20.33
C LEU A 27 11.84 -15.15 -20.21
N ASP A 28 11.20 -16.15 -19.61
CA ASP A 28 9.79 -16.10 -19.23
C ASP A 28 9.65 -15.23 -17.95
N LEU A 29 9.43 -13.94 -18.13
CA LEU A 29 9.27 -13.00 -17.04
C LEU A 29 7.79 -12.82 -16.70
N ARG A 30 7.47 -13.03 -15.41
CA ARG A 30 6.14 -12.78 -14.84
C ARG A 30 6.28 -11.79 -13.68
N VAL A 31 5.54 -10.69 -13.71
CA VAL A 31 5.70 -9.59 -12.75
C VAL A 31 4.50 -9.48 -11.85
N ILE A 32 4.72 -9.51 -10.53
CA ILE A 32 3.69 -9.30 -9.52
C ILE A 32 3.79 -7.89 -8.97
N ASN A 33 2.71 -7.12 -9.11
CA ASN A 33 2.61 -5.71 -8.67
C ASN A 33 1.59 -5.57 -7.53
N PRO A 34 2.00 -5.80 -6.27
CA PRO A 34 1.11 -5.63 -5.14
C PRO A 34 0.86 -4.16 -4.82
N SER A 35 -0.35 -3.84 -4.38
CA SER A 35 -0.70 -2.57 -3.74
C SER A 35 -0.12 -2.48 -2.32
N GLY A 36 -0.69 -1.69 -1.42
CA GLY A 36 -0.23 -1.62 -0.04
C GLY A 36 -0.37 -2.98 0.67
N VAL A 37 0.76 -3.61 1.04
CA VAL A 37 0.75 -4.94 1.64
C VAL A 37 0.49 -4.86 3.13
N LEU A 38 -0.54 -5.57 3.59
CA LEU A 38 -0.92 -5.76 5.00
C LEU A 38 -0.73 -7.22 5.42
N GLY A 39 -0.76 -7.47 6.73
CA GLY A 39 -0.61 -8.81 7.33
C GLY A 39 0.42 -8.85 8.43
N GLY A 40 0.63 -10.01 9.04
CA GLY A 40 1.46 -10.18 10.23
C GLY A 40 2.79 -10.91 10.03
N SER A 41 3.06 -11.45 8.85
CA SER A 41 4.19 -12.37 8.62
C SER A 41 5.52 -11.66 8.31
N PHE A 42 5.71 -10.43 8.75
CA PHE A 42 6.94 -9.67 8.49
C PHE A 42 7.94 -9.80 9.64
N ALA A 43 9.20 -10.13 9.31
CA ALA A 43 10.30 -10.10 10.28
C ALA A 43 10.60 -8.68 10.78
N THR A 44 10.36 -7.67 9.93
CA THR A 44 10.49 -6.25 10.25
C THR A 44 9.27 -5.48 9.75
N PRO A 45 8.82 -4.43 10.48
CA PRO A 45 7.73 -3.58 10.02
C PRO A 45 8.01 -2.99 8.63
N THR A 46 6.95 -2.88 7.82
CA THR A 46 6.99 -2.20 6.53
C THR A 46 6.30 -0.84 6.65
N PRO A 47 6.58 0.13 5.77
CA PRO A 47 5.93 1.44 5.83
C PRO A 47 4.40 1.37 5.85
N THR A 48 3.80 0.36 5.16
CA THR A 48 2.34 0.19 5.13
C THR A 48 1.81 -0.36 6.45
N THR A 49 2.47 -1.36 7.03
CA THR A 49 2.04 -1.95 8.32
C THR A 49 2.33 -1.02 9.49
N GLU A 50 3.38 -0.18 9.42
CA GLU A 50 3.70 0.84 10.43
C GLU A 50 2.57 1.86 10.60
N ILE A 51 1.78 2.14 9.57
CA ILE A 51 0.61 3.02 9.70
C ILE A 51 -0.34 2.51 10.78
N ILE A 52 -0.61 1.21 10.82
CA ILE A 52 -1.47 0.58 11.84
C ILE A 52 -0.75 0.54 13.19
N GLY A 53 0.51 0.08 13.23
CA GLY A 53 1.29 -0.03 14.45
C GLY A 53 1.50 1.32 15.15
N ASP A 54 1.75 2.37 14.40
CA ASP A 54 1.92 3.74 14.94
C ASP A 54 0.59 4.35 15.36
N ALA A 55 -0.50 4.04 14.65
CA ALA A 55 -1.85 4.43 15.06
C ALA A 55 -2.23 3.79 16.40
N MET A 56 -1.95 2.49 16.59
CA MET A 56 -2.17 1.77 17.87
C MET A 56 -1.40 2.40 19.04
N LYS A 57 -0.20 2.91 18.78
CA LYS A 57 0.63 3.62 19.79
C LYS A 57 0.15 5.06 20.05
N GLY A 58 -0.92 5.50 19.36
CA GLY A 58 -1.48 6.84 19.52
C GLY A 58 -0.62 7.96 18.93
N LYS A 59 0.30 7.65 18.00
CA LYS A 59 1.18 8.64 17.37
C LYS A 59 0.44 9.62 16.47
N TYR A 60 -0.75 9.25 15.98
CA TYR A 60 -1.53 10.07 15.07
C TYR A 60 -2.80 10.63 15.74
N PRO A 61 -2.89 11.94 16.01
CA PRO A 61 -4.13 12.56 16.46
C PRO A 61 -5.18 12.61 15.35
N ALA A 62 -4.74 12.71 14.11
CA ALA A 62 -5.55 12.70 12.88
C ALA A 62 -4.75 12.10 11.73
N VAL A 63 -5.44 11.59 10.71
CA VAL A 63 -4.79 11.00 9.52
C VAL A 63 -5.40 11.54 8.23
N PRO A 64 -4.60 11.76 7.18
CA PRO A 64 -5.12 12.20 5.89
C PRO A 64 -5.93 11.09 5.21
N LYS A 65 -6.98 11.48 4.49
CA LYS A 65 -7.81 10.58 3.68
C LYS A 65 -7.13 10.25 2.35
N ILE A 66 -5.91 9.71 2.41
CA ILE A 66 -5.14 9.32 1.23
C ILE A 66 -5.73 8.03 0.68
N PRO A 67 -6.18 8.01 -0.61
CA PRO A 67 -6.64 6.79 -1.26
C PRO A 67 -5.51 5.76 -1.30
N LEU A 68 -5.84 4.52 -0.95
CA LEU A 68 -4.90 3.39 -0.99
C LEU A 68 -5.67 2.11 -1.22
N ALA A 69 -5.10 1.24 -2.05
CA ALA A 69 -5.53 -0.13 -2.18
C ALA A 69 -4.65 -1.03 -1.30
N PHE A 70 -5.19 -2.16 -0.85
CA PHE A 70 -4.49 -3.10 0.02
C PHE A 70 -4.64 -4.54 -0.48
N VAL A 71 -3.64 -5.35 -0.14
CA VAL A 71 -3.62 -6.80 -0.37
C VAL A 71 -2.97 -7.48 0.83
N HIS A 72 -3.35 -8.72 1.13
CA HIS A 72 -2.72 -9.49 2.20
C HIS A 72 -1.36 -10.06 1.76
N VAL A 73 -0.38 -10.12 2.67
CA VAL A 73 0.97 -10.64 2.36
C VAL A 73 0.94 -12.10 1.90
N ASP A 74 0.06 -12.93 2.47
CA ASP A 74 -0.07 -14.33 2.06
C ASP A 74 -0.63 -14.43 0.63
N ASP A 75 -1.57 -13.54 0.24
CA ASP A 75 -2.10 -13.50 -1.12
C ASP A 75 -1.00 -13.09 -2.11
N VAL A 76 -0.10 -12.19 -1.71
CA VAL A 76 1.08 -11.84 -2.53
C VAL A 76 1.99 -13.06 -2.70
N ALA A 77 2.25 -13.81 -1.64
CA ALA A 77 3.05 -15.04 -1.71
C ALA A 77 2.38 -16.11 -2.59
N ILE A 78 1.06 -16.29 -2.43
CA ILE A 78 0.26 -17.22 -3.25
C ILE A 78 0.31 -16.79 -4.73
N ALA A 79 0.18 -15.49 -5.03
CA ALA A 79 0.24 -15.00 -6.40
C ALA A 79 1.61 -15.27 -7.07
N HIS A 80 2.73 -15.13 -6.33
CA HIS A 80 4.05 -15.50 -6.85
C HIS A 80 4.13 -17.01 -7.16
N ARG A 81 3.62 -17.86 -6.25
CA ARG A 81 3.58 -19.31 -6.44
C ARG A 81 2.72 -19.68 -7.66
N LEU A 82 1.49 -19.15 -7.72
CA LEU A 82 0.57 -19.43 -8.84
C LEU A 82 1.11 -18.92 -10.18
N ALA A 83 1.74 -17.74 -10.19
CA ALA A 83 2.37 -17.23 -11.40
C ALA A 83 3.51 -18.13 -11.90
N TYR A 84 4.12 -18.95 -11.04
CA TYR A 84 5.10 -19.97 -11.42
C TYR A 84 4.43 -21.29 -11.85
N GLU A 85 3.39 -21.74 -11.12
CA GLU A 85 2.76 -23.05 -11.31
C GLU A 85 1.79 -23.11 -12.49
N VAL A 86 1.15 -21.98 -12.85
CA VAL A 86 0.19 -21.93 -13.96
C VAL A 86 0.93 -21.76 -15.28
N ASP A 87 0.85 -22.75 -16.15
CA ASP A 87 1.60 -22.80 -17.41
C ASP A 87 1.31 -21.59 -18.34
N ASP A 88 0.03 -21.21 -18.45
CA ASP A 88 -0.41 -20.09 -19.29
C ASP A 88 -0.26 -18.71 -18.63
N ALA A 89 0.26 -18.65 -17.40
CA ALA A 89 0.48 -17.37 -16.72
C ALA A 89 1.54 -16.55 -17.45
N SER A 90 1.25 -15.27 -17.71
CA SER A 90 2.17 -14.43 -18.47
C SER A 90 2.04 -12.94 -18.12
N GLY A 91 3.12 -12.21 -18.33
CA GLY A 91 3.12 -10.76 -18.23
C GLY A 91 3.01 -10.24 -16.80
N ARG A 92 2.13 -9.25 -16.56
CA ARG A 92 2.01 -8.50 -15.31
C ARG A 92 0.69 -8.80 -14.60
N TYR A 93 0.75 -9.00 -13.28
CA TYR A 93 -0.40 -9.18 -12.39
C TYR A 93 -0.45 -8.09 -11.33
N VAL A 94 -1.51 -7.30 -11.32
CA VAL A 94 -1.76 -6.28 -10.30
C VAL A 94 -2.58 -6.90 -9.17
N LEU A 95 -2.12 -6.72 -7.93
CA LEU A 95 -2.79 -7.26 -6.75
C LEU A 95 -3.32 -6.09 -5.88
N ALA A 96 -4.57 -5.71 -6.11
CA ALA A 96 -5.24 -4.61 -5.42
C ALA A 96 -6.71 -4.93 -5.12
N PRO A 97 -7.01 -6.07 -4.45
CA PRO A 97 -8.40 -6.51 -4.24
C PRO A 97 -9.19 -5.56 -3.35
N HIS A 98 -8.53 -4.91 -2.38
CA HIS A 98 -9.18 -4.02 -1.42
C HIS A 98 -8.88 -2.56 -1.77
N GLN A 99 -9.71 -1.98 -2.63
CA GLN A 99 -9.60 -0.61 -3.10
C GLN A 99 -10.88 0.20 -2.87
N GLY A 100 -10.85 1.49 -3.22
CA GLY A 100 -11.99 2.40 -3.04
C GLY A 100 -12.09 3.01 -1.64
N GLY A 101 -11.15 2.68 -0.74
CA GLY A 101 -11.00 3.27 0.57
C GLY A 101 -9.77 4.18 0.70
N ASN A 102 -9.55 4.69 1.90
CA ASN A 102 -8.40 5.52 2.25
C ASN A 102 -7.82 5.12 3.61
N ILE A 103 -6.68 5.68 3.98
CA ILE A 103 -6.02 5.37 5.27
C ILE A 103 -6.94 5.60 6.47
N HIS A 104 -7.76 6.65 6.46
CA HIS A 104 -8.70 6.89 7.56
C HIS A 104 -9.77 5.79 7.64
N ASP A 105 -10.26 5.29 6.49
CA ASP A 105 -11.25 4.20 6.47
C ASP A 105 -10.64 2.90 6.97
N LEU A 106 -9.40 2.59 6.60
CA LEU A 106 -8.62 1.48 7.15
C LEU A 106 -8.57 1.54 8.69
N LEU A 107 -8.14 2.67 9.25
CA LEU A 107 -8.02 2.83 10.71
C LEU A 107 -9.38 2.92 11.41
N LYS A 108 -10.42 3.44 10.75
CA LYS A 108 -11.80 3.39 11.22
C LYS A 108 -12.29 1.95 11.31
N ARG A 109 -12.00 1.11 10.32
CA ARG A 109 -12.35 -0.31 10.35
C ARG A 109 -11.59 -1.05 11.45
N ALA A 110 -10.28 -0.80 11.58
CA ALA A 110 -9.46 -1.36 12.65
C ALA A 110 -10.03 -1.01 14.05
N ARG A 111 -10.49 0.23 14.25
CA ARG A 111 -11.15 0.66 15.50
C ARG A 111 -12.45 -0.09 15.76
N THR A 112 -13.22 -0.41 14.71
CA THR A 112 -14.46 -1.19 14.84
C THR A 112 -14.14 -2.63 15.27
N LEU A 113 -13.09 -3.23 14.72
CA LEU A 113 -12.66 -4.59 15.06
C LEU A 113 -11.99 -4.67 16.44
N TYR A 114 -11.32 -3.60 16.86
CA TYR A 114 -10.57 -3.53 18.12
C TYR A 114 -10.94 -2.26 18.93
N PRO A 115 -12.13 -2.20 19.53
CA PRO A 115 -12.63 -1.00 20.20
C PRO A 115 -11.80 -0.57 21.41
N ASN A 116 -11.03 -1.49 21.99
CA ASN A 116 -10.15 -1.25 23.14
C ASN A 116 -8.78 -0.64 22.76
N LEU A 117 -8.45 -0.58 21.46
CA LEU A 117 -7.22 0.01 20.98
C LEU A 117 -7.42 1.48 20.57
N LYS A 118 -6.34 2.27 20.70
CA LYS A 118 -6.37 3.71 20.38
C LYS A 118 -6.08 3.91 18.89
N PHE A 119 -7.13 4.15 18.12
CA PHE A 119 -6.99 4.57 16.71
C PHE A 119 -7.47 6.00 16.50
N PRO A 120 -6.88 6.78 15.59
CA PRO A 120 -7.29 8.15 15.31
C PRO A 120 -8.74 8.19 14.81
N ARG A 121 -9.48 9.21 15.26
CA ARG A 121 -10.89 9.40 14.90
C ARG A 121 -11.09 10.44 13.81
N ILE A 122 -10.12 11.34 13.63
CA ILE A 122 -10.22 12.49 12.73
C ILE A 122 -9.55 12.16 11.39
N GLY A 123 -10.32 12.24 10.31
CA GLY A 123 -9.81 12.13 8.94
C GLY A 123 -9.64 13.51 8.33
N ILE A 124 -8.43 13.84 7.86
CA ILE A 124 -8.11 15.12 7.23
C ILE A 124 -8.42 15.03 5.74
N PRO A 125 -9.32 15.86 5.18
CA PRO A 125 -9.59 15.90 3.76
C PRO A 125 -8.34 16.29 2.97
N LEU A 126 -8.19 15.78 1.73
CA LEU A 126 -7.01 16.03 0.89
C LEU A 126 -6.78 17.51 0.55
N TRP A 127 -7.84 18.33 0.52
CA TRP A 127 -7.70 19.76 0.26
C TRP A 127 -7.00 20.52 1.40
N LEU A 128 -6.99 19.96 2.62
CA LEU A 128 -6.26 20.49 3.78
C LEU A 128 -4.79 20.02 3.84
N LEU A 129 -4.36 19.09 2.98
CA LEU A 129 -2.97 18.61 2.96
C LEU A 129 -1.91 19.72 2.87
N PRO A 130 -2.08 20.81 2.09
CA PRO A 130 -1.11 21.91 2.09
C PRO A 130 -0.85 22.51 3.47
N VAL A 131 -1.89 22.63 4.29
CA VAL A 131 -1.79 23.14 5.68
C VAL A 131 -1.02 22.14 6.55
N VAL A 132 -1.33 20.85 6.42
CA VAL A 132 -0.63 19.79 7.17
C VAL A 132 0.85 19.73 6.79
N VAL A 133 1.17 19.82 5.50
CA VAL A 133 2.56 19.87 5.00
C VAL A 133 3.31 21.09 5.51
N PHE A 134 2.63 22.24 5.63
CA PHE A 134 3.22 23.45 6.18
C PHE A 134 3.50 23.32 7.67
N GLN A 135 2.56 22.76 8.45
CA GLN A 135 2.77 22.46 9.87
C GLN A 135 3.89 21.46 10.09
N ASP A 136 3.95 20.38 9.30
CA ASP A 136 5.02 19.39 9.34
C ASP A 136 6.39 20.02 9.03
N TRP A 137 6.43 20.98 8.09
CA TRP A 137 7.65 21.74 7.80
C TRP A 137 8.11 22.57 9.00
N ILE A 138 7.20 23.29 9.67
CA ILE A 138 7.54 24.06 10.88
C ILE A 138 8.05 23.13 11.99
N MET A 139 7.33 22.01 12.23
CA MET A 139 7.73 21.04 13.26
C MET A 139 9.06 20.35 12.93
N SER A 140 9.37 20.16 11.66
CA SER A 140 10.64 19.56 11.21
C SER A 140 11.85 20.44 11.52
N LEU A 141 11.66 21.77 11.66
CA LEU A 141 12.73 22.69 12.07
C LEU A 141 13.20 22.43 13.51
N PHE A 142 12.31 21.85 14.35
CA PHE A 142 12.61 21.52 15.75
C PHE A 142 12.93 20.03 15.94
N SER A 143 12.34 19.13 15.15
CA SER A 143 12.48 17.67 15.31
C SER A 143 13.51 17.04 14.37
N GLY A 144 13.96 17.76 13.33
CA GLY A 144 14.88 17.26 12.31
C GLY A 144 14.31 16.17 11.40
N LYS A 145 13.05 15.76 11.58
CA LYS A 145 12.38 14.72 10.78
C LYS A 145 11.17 15.28 10.05
N ARG A 146 11.06 14.97 8.76
CA ARG A 146 9.90 15.31 7.92
C ARG A 146 9.08 14.06 7.67
N LEU A 147 7.79 14.11 8.01
CA LEU A 147 6.84 13.01 7.80
C LEU A 147 6.12 13.13 6.45
N LEU A 148 5.87 14.36 5.98
CA LEU A 148 5.13 14.60 4.75
C LEU A 148 5.80 15.65 3.86
N THR A 149 6.23 15.28 2.66
CA THR A 149 6.81 16.20 1.69
C THR A 149 5.75 16.76 0.74
N ARG A 150 6.03 17.96 0.15
CA ARG A 150 5.13 18.55 -0.87
C ARG A 150 4.95 17.64 -2.09
N SER A 151 6.00 16.92 -2.50
CA SER A 151 5.93 15.95 -3.61
C SER A 151 5.04 14.77 -3.28
N ALA A 152 5.15 14.20 -2.06
CA ALA A 152 4.25 13.14 -1.60
C ALA A 152 2.79 13.60 -1.58
N ALA A 153 2.50 14.79 -1.02
CA ALA A 153 1.15 15.34 -1.00
C ALA A 153 0.57 15.58 -2.41
N LYS A 154 1.41 15.96 -3.36
CA LYS A 154 0.99 16.17 -4.77
C LYS A 154 0.66 14.84 -5.47
N SER A 155 1.38 13.76 -5.16
CA SER A 155 1.11 12.42 -5.71
C SER A 155 -0.22 11.87 -5.26
N PHE A 156 -0.62 12.16 -4.02
CA PHE A 156 -1.90 11.69 -3.48
C PHE A 156 -3.12 12.42 -4.07
N LYS A 157 -2.95 13.60 -4.65
CA LYS A 157 -4.04 14.32 -5.34
C LYS A 157 -4.48 13.64 -6.64
N ASN A 158 -3.59 12.88 -7.28
CA ASN A 158 -3.85 12.19 -8.53
C ASN A 158 -4.18 10.70 -8.31
N GLY A 159 -4.42 10.28 -7.07
CA GLY A 159 -4.47 8.88 -6.63
C GLY A 159 -5.82 8.17 -6.78
N ASP A 160 -6.76 8.70 -7.57
CA ASP A 160 -8.04 8.01 -7.85
C ASP A 160 -7.91 6.88 -8.89
N SER A 161 -6.69 6.39 -9.13
CA SER A 161 -6.48 5.26 -10.03
C SER A 161 -7.01 3.99 -9.38
N LEU A 162 -8.15 3.50 -9.87
CA LEU A 162 -8.62 2.16 -9.60
C LEU A 162 -7.73 1.18 -10.37
N TYR A 163 -7.27 0.15 -9.66
CA TYR A 163 -6.48 -0.92 -10.24
C TYR A 163 -7.37 -2.15 -10.43
N SER A 164 -7.23 -2.89 -11.53
CA SER A 164 -7.95 -4.14 -11.69
C SER A 164 -7.05 -5.32 -11.29
N SER A 165 -7.56 -6.19 -10.43
CA SER A 165 -6.96 -7.49 -10.10
C SER A 165 -7.58 -8.62 -10.91
N GLU A 166 -8.51 -8.32 -11.82
CA GLU A 166 -9.28 -9.28 -12.59
C GLU A 166 -8.41 -10.28 -13.36
N LYS A 167 -7.28 -9.80 -13.90
CA LYS A 167 -6.33 -10.69 -14.57
C LYS A 167 -5.76 -11.74 -13.62
N ALA A 168 -5.39 -11.35 -12.38
CA ALA A 168 -4.88 -12.27 -11.38
C ALA A 168 -5.96 -13.28 -10.93
N GLU A 169 -7.20 -12.84 -10.81
CA GLU A 169 -8.34 -13.72 -10.47
C GLU A 169 -8.62 -14.73 -11.58
N ASN A 170 -8.69 -14.28 -12.83
CA ASN A 170 -9.06 -15.12 -13.96
C ASN A 170 -7.96 -16.08 -14.42
N GLU A 171 -6.71 -15.62 -14.44
CA GLU A 171 -5.59 -16.42 -14.96
C GLU A 171 -4.89 -17.25 -13.88
N LEU A 172 -4.76 -16.70 -12.65
CA LEU A 172 -4.11 -17.41 -11.56
C LEU A 172 -5.11 -18.15 -10.65
N GLY A 173 -6.41 -17.86 -10.75
CA GLY A 173 -7.43 -18.44 -9.88
C GLY A 173 -7.28 -18.05 -8.42
N ILE A 174 -6.67 -16.91 -8.12
CA ILE A 174 -6.41 -16.46 -6.75
C ILE A 174 -7.71 -16.08 -6.05
N VAL A 175 -7.84 -16.51 -4.79
CA VAL A 175 -8.93 -16.12 -3.89
C VAL A 175 -8.35 -15.27 -2.78
N TRP A 176 -8.87 -14.04 -2.68
CA TRP A 176 -8.33 -13.03 -1.75
C TRP A 176 -8.80 -13.25 -0.32
N LYS A 177 -7.90 -13.04 0.64
CA LYS A 177 -8.27 -12.87 2.04
C LYS A 177 -9.17 -11.65 2.22
N SER A 178 -10.07 -11.69 3.21
CA SER A 178 -10.96 -10.58 3.48
C SER A 178 -10.19 -9.33 3.96
N TYR A 179 -10.76 -8.16 3.70
CA TYR A 179 -10.20 -6.90 4.20
C TYR A 179 -10.03 -6.88 5.73
N ASP A 180 -10.98 -7.51 6.43
CA ASP A 180 -10.92 -7.63 7.89
C ASP A 180 -9.76 -8.50 8.35
N ASP A 181 -9.44 -9.58 7.63
CA ASP A 181 -8.32 -10.45 7.97
C ASP A 181 -6.97 -9.74 7.71
N CYS A 182 -6.87 -8.94 6.63
CA CYS A 182 -5.71 -8.07 6.42
C CYS A 182 -5.45 -7.16 7.63
N ILE A 183 -6.51 -6.55 8.16
CA ILE A 183 -6.42 -5.66 9.33
C ILE A 183 -6.09 -6.44 10.59
N LYS A 184 -6.79 -7.57 10.85
CA LYS A 184 -6.60 -8.37 12.05
C LYS A 184 -5.17 -8.92 12.15
N ASP A 185 -4.69 -9.54 11.08
CA ASP A 185 -3.35 -10.14 11.05
C ASP A 185 -2.27 -9.05 11.25
N THR A 186 -2.49 -7.85 10.68
CA THR A 186 -1.58 -6.72 10.92
C THR A 186 -1.64 -6.24 12.37
N VAL A 187 -2.83 -6.07 12.96
CA VAL A 187 -2.98 -5.61 14.35
C VAL A 187 -2.38 -6.63 15.33
N GLU A 188 -2.61 -7.92 15.14
CA GLU A 188 -2.05 -8.97 16.00
C GLU A 188 -0.51 -8.97 15.98
N ALA A 189 0.11 -8.68 14.84
CA ALA A 189 1.57 -8.59 14.73
C ALA A 189 2.18 -7.39 15.50
N TYR A 190 1.37 -6.41 15.90
CA TYR A 190 1.82 -5.24 16.67
C TYR A 190 1.41 -5.27 18.14
N LYS A 191 0.69 -6.29 18.60
CA LYS A 191 0.37 -6.51 20.01
C LYS A 191 1.56 -7.12 20.77
#